data_fdb56cc07bbeb5561b00ba40d81a1733
#
_entry.id   fdb56cc07bbeb5561b00ba40d81a1733
#
_cell.length_a   1.000
_cell.length_b   1.000
_cell.length_c   1.000
_cell.angle_alpha   90.00
_cell.angle_beta   90.00
_cell.angle_gamma   90.00
#
_symmetry.space_group_name_H-M   'P 1'
#
loop_
_entity.id
_entity.type
_entity.pdbx_description
1 polymer ?
#
loop_
_entity_poly.entity_id
_entity_poly.type
_entity_poly.pdbx_seq_one_letter_code
_entity_poly.pdbx_strand_id
1 'polypeptide(L)'
;MAGYIRLRQICLVAPHLEPVISDIADIMGLSVCYRDGNVAKYGLENALLPVDTILPELVAPTQPGTAAGRFLDKTGGRGGYMAIFCCDDPDQRGRHAREIDVRVANVIDHAPYHGVQLHPRDCRAAFIEFNHTEGSDDILGPYPPAGPDWQKSIAKDVTQALIGVEMQSPEPQGLAEHWGKIIGIPVSNGKTGEPELELPNCSFKFVRSESEIMSGLTFRVADVAKVLDAANARGYAVSGDRFLLGGVTFRLAA
;
A
#
# COMPACT_ATOMS: atom_id res chain seq x y z
N MET A 1 -12.32 -17.09 8.05
CA MET A 1 -11.70 -16.40 9.19
C MET A 1 -12.73 -15.41 9.73
N ALA A 2 -13.08 -15.49 11.00
CA ALA A 2 -13.90 -14.48 11.67
C ALA A 2 -12.97 -13.38 12.15
N GLY A 3 -13.48 -12.17 12.30
CA GLY A 3 -12.71 -11.00 12.73
C GLY A 3 -12.62 -9.91 11.66
N TYR A 4 -11.98 -8.78 11.99
CA TYR A 4 -11.83 -7.69 11.03
C TYR A 4 -10.53 -7.81 10.22
N ILE A 5 -10.57 -7.30 9.00
CA ILE A 5 -9.39 -7.01 8.18
C ILE A 5 -9.66 -5.76 7.37
N ARG A 6 -8.66 -4.89 7.27
CA ARG A 6 -8.71 -3.67 6.47
C ARG A 6 -7.33 -3.30 5.94
N LEU A 7 -7.28 -2.64 4.82
CA LEU A 7 -6.03 -2.07 4.32
C LEU A 7 -5.58 -0.95 5.27
N ARG A 8 -4.34 -1.00 5.71
CA ARG A 8 -3.81 0.01 6.62
C ARG A 8 -2.71 0.84 6.00
N GLN A 9 -1.88 0.22 5.17
CA GLN A 9 -0.74 0.88 4.58
C GLN A 9 -0.45 0.31 3.19
N ILE A 10 -0.03 1.17 2.28
CA ILE A 10 0.57 0.82 1.00
C ILE A 10 1.99 1.35 0.99
N CYS A 11 2.96 0.46 0.82
CA CYS A 11 4.37 0.83 0.74
C CYS A 11 4.83 0.87 -0.72
N LEU A 12 5.44 1.99 -1.10
CA LEU A 12 6.11 2.22 -2.37
C LEU A 12 7.61 2.31 -2.14
N VAL A 13 8.41 2.08 -3.20
CA VAL A 13 9.88 2.20 -3.11
C VAL A 13 10.36 3.22 -4.13
N ALA A 14 11.22 4.13 -3.69
CA ALA A 14 11.98 5.03 -4.59
C ALA A 14 13.48 4.88 -4.33
N PRO A 15 14.34 5.23 -5.31
CA PRO A 15 15.79 5.26 -5.10
C PRO A 15 16.22 6.20 -3.97
N HIS A 16 15.50 7.31 -3.82
CA HIS A 16 15.66 8.33 -2.76
C HIS A 16 14.30 8.80 -2.32
N LEU A 17 14.13 9.16 -1.04
CA LEU A 17 12.86 9.69 -0.55
C LEU A 17 12.52 11.01 -1.23
N GLU A 18 13.47 11.93 -1.25
CA GLU A 18 13.28 13.21 -1.92
C GLU A 18 13.79 13.16 -3.38
N PRO A 19 13.14 13.81 -4.34
CA PRO A 19 12.00 14.73 -4.16
C PRO A 19 10.62 14.04 -4.12
N VAL A 20 10.54 12.70 -4.28
CA VAL A 20 9.27 11.96 -4.50
C VAL A 20 8.27 12.22 -3.37
N ILE A 21 8.72 12.22 -2.11
CA ILE A 21 7.84 12.47 -0.96
C ILE A 21 7.29 13.90 -0.93
N SER A 22 8.13 14.88 -1.30
CA SER A 22 7.70 16.29 -1.42
C SER A 22 6.69 16.45 -2.56
N ASP A 23 6.91 15.76 -3.68
CA ASP A 23 5.98 15.79 -4.81
C ASP A 23 4.62 15.17 -4.44
N ILE A 24 4.61 14.02 -3.75
CA ILE A 24 3.37 13.43 -3.24
C ILE A 24 2.65 14.42 -2.31
N ALA A 25 3.38 14.98 -1.35
CA ALA A 25 2.81 15.90 -0.38
C ALA A 25 2.16 17.11 -1.05
N ASP A 26 2.88 17.76 -1.95
CA ASP A 26 2.41 19.00 -2.59
C ASP A 26 1.32 18.77 -3.64
N ILE A 27 1.44 17.71 -4.47
CA ILE A 27 0.44 17.40 -5.50
C ILE A 27 -0.86 16.95 -4.87
N MET A 28 -0.77 16.09 -3.85
CA MET A 28 -1.94 15.47 -3.23
C MET A 28 -2.46 16.25 -2.00
N GLY A 29 -1.80 17.35 -1.62
CA GLY A 29 -2.18 18.14 -0.45
C GLY A 29 -2.07 17.35 0.86
N LEU A 30 -1.04 16.53 0.99
CA LEU A 30 -0.80 15.65 2.14
C LEU A 30 0.36 16.17 3.00
N SER A 31 0.45 15.66 4.22
CA SER A 31 1.56 15.95 5.13
C SER A 31 2.20 14.67 5.63
N VAL A 32 3.52 14.64 5.71
CA VAL A 32 4.23 13.53 6.36
C VAL A 32 3.88 13.53 7.85
N CYS A 33 3.28 12.45 8.33
CA CYS A 33 2.97 12.30 9.76
C CYS A 33 4.16 11.75 10.54
N TYR A 34 4.97 10.89 9.92
CA TYR A 34 6.07 10.24 10.62
C TYR A 34 7.16 9.76 9.66
N ARG A 35 8.38 9.69 10.19
CA ARG A 35 9.53 8.98 9.62
C ARG A 35 9.97 7.97 10.66
N ASP A 36 9.72 6.69 10.41
CA ASP A 36 9.99 5.63 11.38
C ASP A 36 11.46 5.23 11.38
N GLY A 37 12.20 5.60 12.42
CA GLY A 37 13.61 5.23 12.58
C GLY A 37 13.86 3.72 12.69
N ASN A 38 12.84 2.91 12.99
CA ASN A 38 12.98 1.45 13.09
C ASN A 38 13.30 0.77 11.75
N VAL A 39 12.98 1.41 10.61
CA VAL A 39 13.31 0.86 9.30
C VAL A 39 14.81 0.90 8.99
N ALA A 40 15.59 1.71 9.72
CA ALA A 40 17.04 1.77 9.58
C ALA A 40 17.74 0.43 9.81
N LYS A 41 17.18 -0.46 10.64
CA LYS A 41 17.69 -1.83 10.82
C LYS A 41 17.64 -2.69 9.55
N TYR A 42 16.80 -2.30 8.57
CA TYR A 42 16.72 -2.92 7.25
C TYR A 42 17.54 -2.18 6.19
N GLY A 43 18.29 -1.13 6.59
CA GLY A 43 19.02 -0.25 5.68
C GLY A 43 18.11 0.65 4.85
N LEU A 44 17.01 1.09 5.44
CA LEU A 44 15.98 1.91 4.80
C LEU A 44 15.76 3.20 5.57
N GLU A 45 15.24 4.19 4.88
CA GLU A 45 14.54 5.35 5.41
C GLU A 45 13.12 5.38 4.84
N ASN A 46 12.20 6.04 5.52
CA ASN A 46 10.81 6.12 5.07
C ASN A 46 10.13 7.44 5.43
N ALA A 47 8.96 7.63 4.84
CA ALA A 47 7.99 8.66 5.23
C ALA A 47 6.58 8.14 5.00
N LEU A 48 5.68 8.40 5.94
CA LEU A 48 4.28 8.04 5.88
C LEU A 48 3.41 9.30 5.77
N LEU A 49 2.38 9.23 4.91
CA LEU A 49 1.41 10.31 4.71
C LEU A 49 0.00 9.73 4.90
N PRO A 50 -0.79 10.21 5.86
CA PRO A 50 -2.14 9.69 6.03
C PRO A 50 -3.08 10.21 4.94
N VAL A 51 -3.79 9.29 4.30
CA VAL A 51 -4.90 9.55 3.40
C VAL A 51 -6.14 8.96 4.04
N ASP A 52 -6.88 9.77 4.78
CA ASP A 52 -7.93 9.32 5.68
C ASP A 52 -7.37 8.26 6.67
N THR A 53 -7.78 7.01 6.54
CA THR A 53 -7.39 5.92 7.44
C THR A 53 -6.34 4.97 6.86
N ILE A 54 -5.91 5.20 5.62
CA ILE A 54 -4.86 4.43 4.95
C ILE A 54 -3.59 5.30 4.88
N LEU A 55 -2.44 4.68 5.07
CA LEU A 55 -1.14 5.34 5.10
C LEU A 55 -0.29 4.92 3.90
N PRO A 56 -0.28 5.67 2.80
CA PRO A 56 0.82 5.59 1.85
C PRO A 56 2.15 5.81 2.54
N GLU A 57 3.09 4.91 2.30
CA GLU A 57 4.46 4.97 2.75
C GLU A 57 5.39 4.98 1.55
N LEU A 58 6.39 5.79 1.59
CA LEU A 58 7.53 5.70 0.68
C LEU A 58 8.75 5.25 1.47
N VAL A 59 9.44 4.21 0.98
CA VAL A 59 10.74 3.77 1.51
C VAL A 59 11.84 3.99 0.49
N ALA A 60 13.04 4.27 0.96
CA ALA A 60 14.24 4.35 0.13
C ALA A 60 15.41 3.58 0.78
N PRO A 61 16.25 2.88 -0.01
CA PRO A 61 17.44 2.23 0.52
C PRO A 61 18.51 3.26 0.92
N THR A 62 19.09 3.11 2.11
CA THR A 62 20.21 3.95 2.60
C THR A 62 21.57 3.28 2.37
N GLN A 63 21.58 2.01 1.92
CA GLN A 63 22.79 1.23 1.66
C GLN A 63 22.53 0.16 0.59
N PRO A 64 23.58 -0.34 -0.08
CA PRO A 64 23.46 -1.43 -1.04
C PRO A 64 22.95 -2.73 -0.41
N GLY A 65 22.33 -3.61 -1.22
CA GLY A 65 21.97 -4.96 -0.84
C GLY A 65 20.70 -5.08 0.01
N THR A 66 19.94 -4.02 0.19
CA THR A 66 18.64 -4.05 0.88
C THR A 66 17.58 -4.79 0.06
N ALA A 67 16.51 -5.24 0.72
CA ALA A 67 15.38 -5.86 0.02
C ALA A 67 14.68 -4.85 -0.94
N ALA A 68 14.54 -3.60 -0.52
CA ALA A 68 14.00 -2.54 -1.36
C ALA A 68 14.91 -2.20 -2.55
N GLY A 69 16.25 -2.19 -2.35
CA GLY A 69 17.21 -2.01 -3.45
C GLY A 69 17.09 -3.13 -4.49
N ARG A 70 17.03 -4.40 -4.06
CA ARG A 70 16.81 -5.53 -4.99
C ARG A 70 15.45 -5.45 -5.71
N PHE A 71 14.43 -4.90 -5.07
CA PHE A 71 13.14 -4.65 -5.72
C PHE A 71 13.30 -3.61 -6.84
N LEU A 72 13.96 -2.48 -6.57
CA LEU A 72 14.25 -1.45 -7.57
C LEU A 72 15.07 -2.02 -8.76
N ASP A 73 16.12 -2.79 -8.47
CA ASP A 73 16.96 -3.42 -9.50
C ASP A 73 16.15 -4.35 -10.41
N LYS A 74 15.24 -5.14 -9.80
CA LYS A 74 14.42 -6.11 -10.52
C LYS A 74 13.31 -5.47 -11.35
N THR A 75 12.70 -4.40 -10.84
CA THR A 75 11.48 -3.81 -11.43
C THR A 75 11.74 -2.54 -12.22
N GLY A 76 12.93 -1.95 -12.11
CA GLY A 76 13.22 -0.61 -12.62
C GLY A 76 12.40 0.45 -11.89
N GLY A 77 12.06 0.21 -10.61
CA GLY A 77 11.23 1.10 -9.79
C GLY A 77 9.74 1.08 -10.14
N ARG A 78 9.27 0.09 -10.91
CA ARG A 78 7.85 -0.04 -11.27
C ARG A 78 7.10 -0.92 -10.28
N GLY A 79 5.89 -0.49 -9.91
CA GLY A 79 4.96 -1.19 -9.05
C GLY A 79 5.11 -0.86 -7.56
N GLY A 80 4.02 -1.07 -6.83
CA GLY A 80 4.00 -0.98 -5.38
C GLY A 80 4.71 -2.17 -4.73
N TYR A 81 5.19 -1.96 -3.51
CA TYR A 81 6.05 -2.92 -2.81
C TYR A 81 5.29 -3.81 -1.83
N MET A 82 4.47 -3.20 -0.97
CA MET A 82 3.73 -3.93 0.06
C MET A 82 2.29 -3.42 0.20
N ALA A 83 1.37 -4.36 0.48
CA ALA A 83 0.06 -4.08 1.06
C ALA A 83 0.04 -4.60 2.50
N ILE A 84 -0.25 -3.73 3.45
CA ILE A 84 -0.20 -4.00 4.88
C ILE A 84 -1.61 -3.90 5.44
N PHE A 85 -2.08 -5.01 6.00
CA PHE A 85 -3.44 -5.15 6.52
C PHE A 85 -3.43 -5.16 8.04
N CYS A 86 -4.26 -4.30 8.64
CA CYS A 86 -4.57 -4.40 10.06
C CYS A 86 -5.70 -5.41 10.26
N CYS A 87 -5.54 -6.31 11.22
CA CYS A 87 -6.50 -7.38 11.52
C CYS A 87 -6.51 -7.68 13.02
N ASP A 88 -7.45 -8.50 13.45
CA ASP A 88 -7.62 -8.93 14.83
C ASP A 88 -6.55 -9.92 15.31
N ASP A 89 -6.11 -10.87 14.46
CA ASP A 89 -5.14 -11.91 14.80
C ASP A 89 -4.17 -12.19 13.65
N PRO A 90 -3.02 -11.49 13.60
CA PRO A 90 -1.98 -11.74 12.60
C PRO A 90 -1.41 -13.15 12.62
N ASP A 91 -1.34 -13.79 13.79
CA ASP A 91 -0.82 -15.15 13.90
C ASP A 91 -1.78 -16.18 13.31
N GLN A 92 -3.09 -16.00 13.48
CA GLN A 92 -4.09 -16.82 12.80
C GLN A 92 -3.96 -16.68 11.28
N ARG A 93 -3.77 -15.44 10.78
CA ARG A 93 -3.51 -15.17 9.35
C ARG A 93 -2.24 -15.85 8.87
N GLY A 94 -1.17 -15.81 9.67
CA GLY A 94 0.08 -16.51 9.37
C GLY A 94 -0.05 -18.03 9.38
N ARG A 95 -0.84 -18.63 10.29
CA ARG A 95 -1.15 -20.06 10.28
C ARG A 95 -1.92 -20.44 9.03
N HIS A 96 -2.99 -19.70 8.72
CA HIS A 96 -3.78 -19.91 7.51
C HIS A 96 -2.94 -19.80 6.22
N ALA A 97 -2.04 -18.81 6.14
CA ALA A 97 -1.14 -18.69 4.99
C ALA A 97 -0.31 -19.97 4.78
N ARG A 98 0.22 -20.57 5.85
CA ARG A 98 0.98 -21.83 5.77
C ARG A 98 0.11 -23.02 5.32
N GLU A 99 -1.17 -23.06 5.71
CA GLU A 99 -2.13 -24.10 5.31
C GLU A 99 -2.43 -24.08 3.80
N ILE A 100 -2.21 -22.93 3.14
CA ILE A 100 -2.38 -22.74 1.70
C ILE A 100 -1.04 -22.57 0.96
N ASP A 101 0.06 -23.11 1.52
CA ASP A 101 1.39 -23.12 0.95
C ASP A 101 2.03 -21.73 0.73
N VAL A 102 1.61 -20.73 1.50
CA VAL A 102 2.21 -19.40 1.53
C VAL A 102 3.10 -19.26 2.77
N ARG A 103 4.41 -19.10 2.55
CA ARG A 103 5.39 -19.02 3.63
C ARG A 103 5.30 -17.70 4.39
N VAL A 104 5.50 -17.77 5.70
CA VAL A 104 5.83 -16.60 6.52
C VAL A 104 7.32 -16.32 6.37
N ALA A 105 7.67 -15.11 5.97
CA ALA A 105 9.05 -14.67 5.78
C ALA A 105 9.65 -14.06 7.05
N ASN A 106 8.84 -13.32 7.80
CA ASN A 106 9.30 -12.59 8.99
C ASN A 106 8.13 -12.39 9.96
N VAL A 107 8.44 -12.35 11.25
CA VAL A 107 7.52 -11.93 12.31
C VAL A 107 8.14 -10.74 13.02
N ILE A 108 7.40 -9.65 13.09
CA ILE A 108 7.76 -8.44 13.81
C ILE A 108 7.06 -8.51 15.15
N ASP A 109 7.82 -8.73 16.21
CA ASP A 109 7.30 -8.72 17.58
C ASP A 109 8.00 -7.62 18.36
N HIS A 110 7.41 -6.46 18.30
CA HIS A 110 7.94 -5.24 18.94
C HIS A 110 6.77 -4.47 19.56
N ALA A 111 6.46 -4.82 20.81
CA ALA A 111 5.34 -4.21 21.52
C ALA A 111 5.35 -2.67 21.40
N PRO A 112 4.20 -2.03 21.11
CA PRO A 112 2.86 -2.63 21.01
C PRO A 112 2.49 -3.17 19.62
N TYR A 113 3.40 -3.25 18.66
CA TYR A 113 3.17 -3.71 17.29
C TYR A 113 3.53 -5.18 17.10
N HIS A 114 2.61 -5.95 16.55
CA HIS A 114 2.83 -7.32 16.12
C HIS A 114 2.48 -7.48 14.65
N GLY A 115 3.42 -7.99 13.83
CA GLY A 115 3.27 -8.10 12.38
C GLY A 115 3.76 -9.45 11.85
N VAL A 116 3.03 -10.02 10.90
CA VAL A 116 3.39 -11.25 10.18
C VAL A 116 3.52 -10.93 8.71
N GLN A 117 4.76 -11.00 8.20
CA GLN A 117 5.09 -10.75 6.80
C GLN A 117 5.14 -12.05 6.03
N LEU A 118 4.40 -12.12 4.94
CA LEU A 118 4.40 -13.27 4.05
C LEU A 118 5.55 -13.20 3.04
N HIS A 119 5.97 -14.36 2.53
CA HIS A 119 7.08 -14.41 1.60
C HIS A 119 6.71 -13.84 0.22
N PRO A 120 7.47 -12.86 -0.33
CA PRO A 120 7.06 -12.09 -1.52
C PRO A 120 6.85 -12.94 -2.77
N ARG A 121 7.64 -14.03 -2.93
CA ARG A 121 7.46 -14.93 -4.08
C ARG A 121 6.15 -15.69 -4.02
N ASP A 122 5.64 -15.93 -2.82
CA ASP A 122 4.40 -16.67 -2.62
C ASP A 122 3.18 -15.73 -2.66
N CYS A 123 3.36 -14.44 -2.32
CA CYS A 123 2.30 -13.42 -2.46
C CYS A 123 2.08 -12.98 -3.91
N ARG A 124 3.07 -13.19 -4.80
CA ARG A 124 3.06 -12.71 -6.19
C ARG A 124 3.19 -11.18 -6.26
N ALA A 125 2.40 -10.46 -6.99
CA ALA A 125 2.49 -9.05 -7.38
C ALA A 125 3.06 -8.05 -6.35
N ALA A 126 2.83 -8.24 -5.05
CA ALA A 126 3.37 -7.40 -3.97
C ALA A 126 3.51 -8.20 -2.68
N PHE A 127 4.29 -7.69 -1.71
CA PHE A 127 4.34 -8.25 -0.35
C PHE A 127 3.00 -8.09 0.37
N ILE A 128 2.69 -9.04 1.26
CA ILE A 128 1.56 -8.93 2.18
C ILE A 128 2.08 -8.99 3.62
N GLU A 129 1.59 -8.07 4.44
CA GLU A 129 1.77 -8.10 5.89
C GLU A 129 0.42 -8.01 6.60
N PHE A 130 0.27 -8.77 7.65
CA PHE A 130 -0.83 -8.65 8.62
C PHE A 130 -0.30 -8.10 9.91
N ASN A 131 -0.96 -7.11 10.50
CA ASN A 131 -0.54 -6.56 11.77
C ASN A 131 -1.69 -6.29 12.74
N HIS A 132 -1.31 -6.17 14.00
CA HIS A 132 -2.16 -5.75 15.09
C HIS A 132 -1.39 -4.87 16.07
N THR A 133 -2.09 -3.91 16.65
CA THR A 133 -1.65 -3.09 17.79
C THR A 133 -2.82 -2.96 18.74
N GLU A 134 -2.59 -2.97 20.04
CA GLU A 134 -3.65 -2.76 21.02
C GLU A 134 -4.40 -1.45 20.72
N GLY A 135 -5.74 -1.50 20.65
CA GLY A 135 -6.59 -0.39 20.25
C GLY A 135 -6.72 -0.16 18.75
N SER A 136 -6.09 -1.00 17.91
CA SER A 136 -6.19 -0.87 16.45
C SER A 136 -7.47 -1.42 15.84
N ASP A 137 -8.39 -1.96 16.65
CA ASP A 137 -9.79 -2.20 16.29
C ASP A 137 -10.53 -0.90 15.97
N ASP A 138 -10.20 0.20 16.65
CA ASP A 138 -10.57 1.54 16.21
C ASP A 138 -9.74 1.90 14.94
N ILE A 139 -10.43 2.32 13.88
CA ILE A 139 -9.80 2.71 12.62
C ILE A 139 -8.90 3.94 12.77
N LEU A 140 -9.18 4.81 13.72
CA LEU A 140 -8.35 5.95 14.11
C LEU A 140 -7.46 5.64 15.31
N GLY A 141 -7.42 4.38 15.73
CA GLY A 141 -6.61 3.94 16.86
C GLY A 141 -5.10 4.03 16.63
N PRO A 142 -4.31 3.63 17.63
CA PRO A 142 -2.86 3.66 17.57
C PRO A 142 -2.32 2.87 16.38
N TYR A 143 -1.28 3.42 15.74
CA TYR A 143 -0.53 2.75 14.68
C TYR A 143 0.94 3.15 14.78
N PRO A 144 1.78 2.39 15.48
CA PRO A 144 3.16 2.76 15.78
C PRO A 144 4.01 3.14 14.56
N PRO A 145 3.87 2.47 13.38
CA PRO A 145 4.61 2.88 12.18
C PRO A 145 4.31 4.30 11.68
N ALA A 146 3.14 4.85 12.03
CA ALA A 146 2.76 6.22 11.65
C ALA A 146 3.08 7.25 12.74
N GLY A 147 3.65 6.82 13.86
CA GLY A 147 4.00 7.67 14.99
C GLY A 147 2.80 8.05 15.87
N PRO A 148 3.07 8.75 16.97
CA PRO A 148 2.02 9.26 17.84
C PRO A 148 1.22 10.34 17.13
N ASP A 149 -0.09 10.39 17.43
CA ASP A 149 -0.98 11.45 16.92
C ASP A 149 -1.03 11.58 15.39
N TRP A 150 -0.76 10.51 14.64
CA TRP A 150 -0.77 10.50 13.17
C TRP A 150 -2.07 11.07 12.58
N GLN A 151 -3.19 10.96 13.32
CA GLN A 151 -4.50 11.47 12.94
C GLN A 151 -4.52 12.98 12.76
N LYS A 152 -3.65 13.71 13.45
CA LYS A 152 -3.52 15.17 13.35
C LYS A 152 -2.97 15.63 11.99
N SER A 153 -2.35 14.71 11.25
CA SER A 153 -1.82 14.98 9.90
C SER A 153 -2.81 14.63 8.79
N ILE A 154 -4.02 14.13 9.13
CA ILE A 154 -5.06 13.86 8.14
C ILE A 154 -5.56 15.20 7.58
N ALA A 155 -5.37 15.39 6.26
CA ALA A 155 -5.91 16.52 5.52
C ALA A 155 -6.85 16.00 4.43
N LYS A 156 -8.03 16.62 4.28
CA LYS A 156 -9.07 16.20 3.33
C LYS A 156 -9.45 17.30 2.33
N ASP A 157 -8.75 18.43 2.35
CA ASP A 157 -9.06 19.57 1.47
C ASP A 157 -8.75 19.29 -0.01
N VAL A 158 -7.72 18.45 -0.27
CA VAL A 158 -7.34 18.05 -1.63
C VAL A 158 -7.62 16.55 -1.81
N THR A 159 -6.97 15.68 -1.07
CA THR A 159 -7.15 14.22 -1.15
C THR A 159 -8.01 13.74 0.00
N GLN A 160 -9.14 13.12 -0.33
CA GLN A 160 -10.15 12.74 0.66
C GLN A 160 -10.02 11.29 1.13
N ALA A 161 -9.66 10.36 0.23
CA ALA A 161 -9.49 8.95 0.55
C ALA A 161 -8.66 8.21 -0.50
N LEU A 162 -7.96 7.14 -0.09
CA LEU A 162 -7.48 6.09 -0.98
C LEU A 162 -8.58 5.02 -1.07
N ILE A 163 -9.17 4.85 -2.24
CA ILE A 163 -10.38 4.02 -2.43
C ILE A 163 -10.12 2.74 -3.23
N GLY A 164 -8.99 2.64 -3.92
CA GLY A 164 -8.71 1.46 -4.74
C GLY A 164 -7.22 1.22 -4.97
N VAL A 165 -6.88 -0.05 -5.12
CA VAL A 165 -5.56 -0.55 -5.52
C VAL A 165 -5.73 -1.36 -6.79
N GLU A 166 -4.94 -1.05 -7.83
CA GLU A 166 -4.92 -1.82 -9.07
C GLU A 166 -3.76 -2.82 -9.04
N MET A 167 -4.09 -4.08 -9.30
CA MET A 167 -3.17 -5.19 -9.42
C MET A 167 -3.16 -5.69 -10.86
N GLN A 168 -2.01 -5.77 -11.48
CA GLN A 168 -1.86 -6.29 -12.84
C GLN A 168 -1.36 -7.73 -12.83
N SER A 169 -1.86 -8.55 -13.77
CA SER A 169 -1.39 -9.92 -13.99
C SER A 169 -1.75 -10.41 -15.39
N PRO A 170 -0.96 -11.32 -15.97
CA PRO A 170 -1.40 -12.10 -17.13
C PRO A 170 -2.63 -12.96 -16.85
N GLU A 171 -2.85 -13.30 -15.57
CA GLU A 171 -3.98 -14.11 -15.08
C GLU A 171 -4.70 -13.40 -13.92
N PRO A 172 -5.44 -12.30 -14.21
CA PRO A 172 -6.03 -11.46 -13.16
C PRO A 172 -7.00 -12.24 -12.25
N GLN A 173 -7.78 -13.15 -12.79
CA GLN A 173 -8.68 -14.00 -12.00
C GLN A 173 -7.89 -14.90 -11.03
N GLY A 174 -6.84 -15.57 -11.52
CA GLY A 174 -6.00 -16.43 -10.68
C GLY A 174 -5.23 -15.65 -9.60
N LEU A 175 -4.78 -14.41 -9.89
CA LEU A 175 -4.16 -13.55 -8.89
C LEU A 175 -5.18 -13.08 -7.85
N ALA A 176 -6.40 -12.71 -8.26
CA ALA A 176 -7.48 -12.31 -7.36
C ALA A 176 -7.89 -13.45 -6.42
N GLU A 177 -8.06 -14.68 -6.95
CA GLU A 177 -8.37 -15.86 -6.15
C GLU A 177 -7.26 -16.19 -5.14
N HIS A 178 -6.00 -16.05 -5.56
CA HIS A 178 -4.84 -16.25 -4.69
C HIS A 178 -4.82 -15.26 -3.54
N TRP A 179 -4.95 -13.97 -3.83
CA TRP A 179 -5.03 -12.91 -2.80
C TRP A 179 -6.26 -13.07 -1.92
N GLY A 180 -7.41 -13.40 -2.53
CA GLY A 180 -8.65 -13.67 -1.80
C GLY A 180 -8.52 -14.81 -0.79
N LYS A 181 -7.82 -15.89 -1.16
CA LYS A 181 -7.50 -16.99 -0.23
C LYS A 181 -6.59 -16.54 0.91
N ILE A 182 -5.53 -15.77 0.60
CA ILE A 182 -4.58 -15.27 1.61
C ILE A 182 -5.28 -14.35 2.61
N ILE A 183 -6.03 -13.36 2.14
CA ILE A 183 -6.65 -12.35 3.02
C ILE A 183 -8.03 -12.78 3.56
N GLY A 184 -8.57 -13.89 3.08
CA GLY A 184 -9.86 -14.45 3.53
C GLY A 184 -11.07 -13.65 3.04
N ILE A 185 -10.99 -13.07 1.82
CA ILE A 185 -12.08 -12.30 1.20
C ILE A 185 -12.46 -12.97 -0.13
N PRO A 186 -13.75 -13.20 -0.39
CA PRO A 186 -14.18 -13.78 -1.66
C PRO A 186 -13.97 -12.81 -2.82
N VAL A 187 -13.62 -13.34 -3.98
CA VAL A 187 -13.57 -12.58 -5.22
C VAL A 187 -14.98 -12.23 -5.66
N SER A 188 -15.19 -10.98 -6.02
CA SER A 188 -16.39 -10.46 -6.66
C SER A 188 -16.06 -9.96 -8.08
N ASN A 189 -17.07 -9.65 -8.85
CA ASN A 189 -16.89 -8.95 -10.12
C ASN A 189 -17.13 -7.46 -9.88
N GLY A 190 -16.15 -6.65 -10.22
CA GLY A 190 -16.28 -5.20 -10.21
C GLY A 190 -17.31 -4.70 -11.26
N LYS A 191 -17.64 -3.43 -11.23
CA LYS A 191 -18.63 -2.80 -12.13
C LYS A 191 -18.30 -2.97 -13.61
N THR A 192 -17.05 -3.13 -13.96
CA THR A 192 -16.54 -3.29 -15.33
C THR A 192 -16.20 -4.75 -15.65
N GLY A 193 -16.51 -5.68 -14.74
CA GLY A 193 -16.39 -7.12 -14.94
C GLY A 193 -15.04 -7.72 -14.55
N GLU A 194 -14.06 -6.90 -14.12
CA GLU A 194 -12.78 -7.41 -13.63
C GLU A 194 -12.93 -8.00 -12.22
N PRO A 195 -12.11 -9.02 -11.88
CA PRO A 195 -12.05 -9.55 -10.53
C PRO A 195 -11.71 -8.47 -9.50
N GLU A 196 -12.39 -8.49 -8.37
CA GLU A 196 -12.22 -7.49 -7.31
C GLU A 196 -12.32 -8.12 -5.93
N LEU A 197 -11.53 -7.60 -4.98
CA LEU A 197 -11.61 -7.93 -3.56
C LEU A 197 -12.05 -6.68 -2.81
N GLU A 198 -13.23 -6.74 -2.20
CA GLU A 198 -13.83 -5.64 -1.45
C GLU A 198 -13.45 -5.72 0.03
N LEU A 199 -12.65 -4.76 0.50
CA LEU A 199 -12.39 -4.55 1.92
C LEU A 199 -13.30 -3.42 2.46
N PRO A 200 -13.47 -3.33 3.77
CA PRO A 200 -14.33 -2.30 4.38
C PRO A 200 -13.94 -0.86 4.02
N ASN A 201 -12.67 -0.61 3.66
CA ASN A 201 -12.14 0.74 3.43
C ASN A 201 -11.42 0.93 2.09
N CYS A 202 -11.26 -0.12 1.30
CA CYS A 202 -10.59 -0.04 0.00
C CYS A 202 -10.90 -1.28 -0.85
N SER A 203 -10.93 -1.17 -2.17
CA SER A 203 -11.02 -2.33 -3.05
C SER A 203 -9.69 -2.62 -3.76
N PHE A 204 -9.47 -3.90 -4.11
CA PHE A 204 -8.37 -4.34 -4.96
C PHE A 204 -8.95 -4.84 -6.27
N LYS A 205 -8.63 -4.16 -7.36
CA LYS A 205 -9.07 -4.50 -8.72
C LYS A 205 -7.94 -5.20 -9.47
N PHE A 206 -8.25 -6.31 -10.12
CA PHE A 206 -7.26 -7.10 -10.85
C PHE A 206 -7.50 -6.99 -12.35
N VAL A 207 -6.47 -6.49 -13.07
CA VAL A 207 -6.57 -6.21 -14.51
C VAL A 207 -5.54 -7.00 -15.32
N ARG A 208 -5.86 -7.29 -16.57
CA ARG A 208 -4.96 -8.02 -17.47
C ARG A 208 -3.79 -7.15 -17.91
N SER A 209 -2.59 -7.69 -17.78
CA SER A 209 -1.34 -7.11 -18.27
C SER A 209 -0.28 -8.19 -18.43
N GLU A 210 0.79 -7.91 -19.13
CA GLU A 210 1.96 -8.80 -19.20
C GLU A 210 2.78 -8.84 -17.91
N SER A 211 2.70 -7.79 -17.11
CA SER A 211 3.41 -7.68 -15.83
C SER A 211 2.52 -8.11 -14.67
N GLU A 212 3.14 -8.71 -13.64
CA GLU A 212 2.46 -9.02 -12.38
C GLU A 212 2.99 -8.09 -11.28
N ILE A 213 2.26 -7.01 -11.04
CA ILE A 213 2.64 -5.93 -10.12
C ILE A 213 1.40 -5.26 -9.49
N MET A 214 1.58 -4.60 -8.37
CA MET A 214 0.67 -3.55 -7.89
C MET A 214 0.90 -2.31 -8.76
N SER A 215 -0.01 -1.98 -9.66
CA SER A 215 0.22 -1.01 -10.74
C SER A 215 -0.31 0.38 -10.46
N GLY A 216 -1.29 0.52 -9.56
CA GLY A 216 -1.92 1.82 -9.36
C GLY A 216 -2.69 1.95 -8.07
N LEU A 217 -2.90 3.21 -7.69
CA LEU A 217 -3.69 3.63 -6.55
C LEU A 217 -4.77 4.62 -7.02
N THR A 218 -5.99 4.44 -6.55
CA THR A 218 -7.12 5.33 -6.88
C THR A 218 -7.46 6.18 -5.67
N PHE A 219 -7.37 7.49 -5.86
CA PHE A 219 -7.66 8.47 -4.81
C PHE A 219 -8.95 9.22 -5.13
N ARG A 220 -9.81 9.39 -4.14
CA ARG A 220 -10.86 10.37 -4.18
C ARG A 220 -10.26 11.72 -3.82
N VAL A 221 -10.50 12.72 -4.68
CA VAL A 221 -9.99 14.08 -4.50
C VAL A 221 -11.13 15.11 -4.64
N ALA A 222 -10.95 16.25 -4.02
CA ALA A 222 -11.95 17.33 -4.06
C ALA A 222 -12.08 17.97 -5.46
N ASP A 223 -10.97 18.04 -6.21
CA ASP A 223 -10.92 18.65 -7.54
C ASP A 223 -9.84 17.96 -8.39
N VAL A 224 -10.28 17.10 -9.30
CA VAL A 224 -9.39 16.32 -10.18
C VAL A 224 -8.51 17.21 -11.03
N ALA A 225 -9.08 18.30 -11.60
CA ALA A 225 -8.32 19.19 -12.49
C ALA A 225 -7.17 19.88 -11.75
N LYS A 226 -7.43 20.38 -10.55
CA LYS A 226 -6.37 21.02 -9.73
C LYS A 226 -5.23 20.09 -9.38
N VAL A 227 -5.53 18.82 -9.05
CA VAL A 227 -4.47 17.83 -8.74
C VAL A 227 -3.67 17.51 -9.99
N LEU A 228 -4.32 17.34 -11.15
CA LEU A 228 -3.62 17.10 -12.42
C LEU A 228 -2.76 18.30 -12.83
N ASP A 229 -3.25 19.53 -12.66
CA ASP A 229 -2.47 20.75 -12.91
C ASP A 229 -1.25 20.83 -12.01
N ALA A 230 -1.39 20.50 -10.72
CA ALA A 230 -0.26 20.43 -9.78
C ALA A 230 0.78 19.37 -10.18
N ALA A 231 0.32 18.19 -10.62
CA ALA A 231 1.21 17.14 -11.11
C ALA A 231 1.96 17.60 -12.38
N ASN A 232 1.26 18.19 -13.34
CA ASN A 232 1.84 18.72 -14.57
C ASN A 232 2.85 19.84 -14.30
N ALA A 233 2.55 20.75 -13.37
CA ALA A 233 3.45 21.83 -12.97
C ALA A 233 4.76 21.32 -12.34
N ARG A 234 4.75 20.11 -11.76
CA ARG A 234 5.94 19.42 -11.22
C ARG A 234 6.63 18.50 -12.26
N GLY A 235 6.19 18.52 -13.51
CA GLY A 235 6.80 17.79 -14.61
C GLY A 235 6.31 16.35 -14.78
N TYR A 236 5.27 15.92 -14.07
CA TYR A 236 4.66 14.61 -14.26
C TYR A 236 3.76 14.61 -15.49
N ALA A 237 3.93 13.63 -16.39
CA ALA A 237 3.07 13.48 -17.55
C ALA A 237 1.67 13.04 -17.13
N VAL A 238 0.68 13.86 -17.43
CA VAL A 238 -0.73 13.62 -17.13
C VAL A 238 -1.41 12.97 -18.34
N SER A 239 -2.23 11.94 -18.10
CA SER A 239 -3.03 11.27 -19.14
C SER A 239 -4.41 10.94 -18.61
N GLY A 240 -5.43 11.65 -19.12
CA GLY A 240 -6.80 11.53 -18.64
C GLY A 240 -6.91 11.92 -17.16
N ASP A 241 -7.28 10.98 -16.32
CA ASP A 241 -7.49 11.13 -14.88
C ASP A 241 -6.28 10.73 -14.03
N ARG A 242 -5.06 10.61 -14.60
CA ARG A 242 -3.94 9.94 -13.93
C ARG A 242 -2.57 10.50 -14.30
N PHE A 243 -1.59 10.18 -13.43
CA PHE A 243 -0.16 10.40 -13.65
C PHE A 243 0.64 9.28 -12.96
N LEU A 244 1.90 9.09 -13.34
CA LEU A 244 2.81 8.12 -12.75
C LEU A 244 3.67 8.79 -11.68
N LEU A 245 3.70 8.26 -10.45
CA LEU A 245 4.53 8.77 -9.37
C LEU A 245 4.91 7.60 -8.42
N GLY A 246 6.15 7.57 -7.93
CA GLY A 246 6.60 6.52 -7.01
C GLY A 246 6.49 5.10 -7.55
N GLY A 247 6.57 4.92 -8.88
CA GLY A 247 6.48 3.61 -9.54
C GLY A 247 5.07 3.09 -9.79
N VAL A 248 4.04 3.79 -9.36
CA VAL A 248 2.62 3.41 -9.55
C VAL A 248 1.81 4.53 -10.20
N THR A 249 0.72 4.15 -10.84
CA THR A 249 -0.23 5.11 -11.39
C THR A 249 -1.11 5.67 -10.29
N PHE A 250 -1.11 6.98 -10.11
CA PHE A 250 -2.08 7.71 -9.29
C PHE A 250 -3.28 8.03 -10.17
N ARG A 251 -4.41 7.39 -9.93
CA ARG A 251 -5.69 7.64 -10.60
C ARG A 251 -6.56 8.49 -9.69
N LEU A 252 -7.23 9.50 -10.25
CA LEU A 252 -8.04 10.43 -9.50
C LEU A 252 -9.53 10.22 -9.81
N ALA A 253 -10.36 10.26 -8.78
CA ALA A 253 -11.81 10.23 -8.84
C ALA A 253 -12.38 11.40 -8.02
N ALA A 254 -13.55 11.91 -8.41
CA ALA A 254 -14.30 12.91 -7.64
C ALA A 254 -15.14 12.27 -6.52
#